data_2e8cb5c9626743c53735050c2a8986a9
#
_entry.id   2e8cb5c9626743c53735050c2a8986a9
#
_cell.length_a   1.000
_cell.length_b   1.000
_cell.length_c   1.000
_cell.angle_alpha   90.00
_cell.angle_beta   90.00
_cell.angle_gamma   90.00
#
_symmetry.space_group_name_H-M   'P 1'
#
loop_
_entity.id
_entity.type
_entity.pdbx_description
1 polymer ?
#
loop_
_entity_poly.entity_id
_entity_poly.type
_entity_poly.pdbx_seq_one_letter_code
_entity_poly.pdbx_strand_id
1 'polypeptide(L)'
;MNLDHLNKEQQRAATHTEGPLLILAGAGSGKTATMTHRIAYLIEQGVSPYSILAVTFTNKAAKEMRDRVEKLVGPCPGMWIMTFHAMSLRILREHYYAAGYDKNFVVYDTVDQKTIIKNIIKEQNIDSKQFPQAYLSAIISKEKEADSDPEQFLENSDRSPKA
;
A
#
# COMPACT_ATOMS: atom_id res chain seq x y z
N MET A 1 -14.16 25.73 8.24
CA MET A 1 -14.89 24.45 8.40
C MET A 1 -15.48 24.33 9.79
N ASN A 2 -16.74 23.89 9.93
CA ASN A 2 -17.32 23.62 11.25
C ASN A 2 -16.91 22.23 11.75
N LEU A 3 -16.30 22.16 12.95
CA LEU A 3 -15.85 20.92 13.61
C LEU A 3 -16.66 20.58 14.87
N ASP A 4 -17.76 21.29 15.15
CA ASP A 4 -18.51 21.17 16.41
C ASP A 4 -19.12 19.78 16.63
N HIS A 5 -19.30 19.02 15.57
CA HIS A 5 -19.78 17.63 15.62
C HIS A 5 -18.70 16.60 15.97
N LEU A 6 -17.43 17.02 16.00
CA LEU A 6 -16.31 16.21 16.47
C LEU A 6 -16.11 16.45 17.98
N ASN A 7 -15.73 15.41 18.73
CA ASN A 7 -15.31 15.60 20.10
C ASN A 7 -13.94 16.32 20.19
N LYS A 8 -13.55 16.78 21.38
CA LYS A 8 -12.33 17.58 21.59
C LYS A 8 -11.05 16.90 21.08
N GLU A 9 -10.92 15.58 21.30
CA GLU A 9 -9.75 14.82 20.86
C GLU A 9 -9.73 14.68 19.33
N GLN A 10 -10.88 14.47 18.72
CA GLN A 10 -11.01 14.42 17.26
C GLN A 10 -10.74 15.79 16.64
N GLN A 11 -11.22 16.88 17.25
CA GLN A 11 -10.92 18.24 16.80
C GLN A 11 -9.42 18.53 16.87
N ARG A 12 -8.79 18.20 18.00
CA ARG A 12 -7.34 18.33 18.18
C ARG A 12 -6.55 17.55 17.13
N ALA A 13 -6.95 16.30 16.87
CA ALA A 13 -6.30 15.47 15.85
C ALA A 13 -6.52 15.99 14.42
N ALA A 14 -7.71 16.51 14.10
CA ALA A 14 -8.02 17.05 12.78
C ALA A 14 -7.27 18.37 12.50
N THR A 15 -7.05 19.21 13.51
CA THR A 15 -6.41 20.53 13.36
C THR A 15 -4.89 20.52 13.57
N HIS A 16 -4.30 19.42 13.99
CA HIS A 16 -2.84 19.29 14.14
C HIS A 16 -2.15 19.27 12.76
N THR A 17 -1.38 20.30 12.43
CA THR A 17 -0.76 20.46 11.09
C THR A 17 0.71 20.08 11.05
N GLU A 18 1.43 20.21 12.15
CA GLU A 18 2.88 20.10 12.19
C GLU A 18 3.37 18.76 12.77
N GLY A 19 4.35 18.17 12.11
CA GLY A 19 5.05 16.98 12.58
C GLY A 19 4.24 15.67 12.52
N PRO A 20 4.83 14.56 12.94
CA PRO A 20 4.19 13.26 12.97
C PRO A 20 3.08 13.18 14.02
N LEU A 21 1.95 12.59 13.66
CA LEU A 21 0.79 12.40 14.53
C LEU A 21 0.34 10.95 14.49
N LEU A 22 0.30 10.30 15.65
CA LEU A 22 -0.31 8.98 15.82
C LEU A 22 -1.69 9.13 16.49
N ILE A 23 -2.74 8.63 15.86
CA ILE A 23 -4.12 8.64 16.39
C ILE A 23 -4.48 7.20 16.80
N LEU A 24 -4.53 6.94 18.11
CA LEU A 24 -4.98 5.68 18.68
C LEU A 24 -6.48 5.73 18.92
N ALA A 25 -7.23 4.85 18.25
CA ALA A 25 -8.68 4.90 18.30
C ALA A 25 -9.30 3.50 18.13
N GLY A 26 -10.25 3.13 18.96
CA GLY A 26 -10.96 1.87 18.92
C GLY A 26 -11.92 1.73 17.72
N ALA A 27 -12.50 0.57 17.53
CA ALA A 27 -13.56 0.38 16.52
C ALA A 27 -14.75 1.30 16.84
N GLY A 28 -15.34 1.92 15.81
CA GLY A 28 -16.49 2.82 15.96
C GLY A 28 -16.18 4.22 16.56
N SER A 29 -14.93 4.52 16.92
CA SER A 29 -14.52 5.80 17.53
C SER A 29 -14.48 6.99 16.57
N GLY A 30 -14.85 6.82 15.30
CA GLY A 30 -14.83 7.89 14.31
C GLY A 30 -13.48 8.16 13.64
N LYS A 31 -12.53 7.20 13.64
CA LYS A 31 -11.22 7.35 12.97
C LYS A 31 -11.31 7.94 11.56
N THR A 32 -12.16 7.34 10.73
CA THR A 32 -12.34 7.80 9.35
C THR A 32 -12.90 9.23 9.30
N ALA A 33 -13.83 9.58 10.18
CA ALA A 33 -14.35 10.94 10.27
C ALA A 33 -13.25 11.93 10.65
N THR A 34 -12.43 11.60 11.67
CA THR A 34 -11.29 12.45 12.08
C THR A 34 -10.32 12.66 10.92
N MET A 35 -9.97 11.59 10.19
CA MET A 35 -9.04 11.67 9.04
C MET A 35 -9.61 12.49 7.89
N THR A 36 -10.90 12.33 7.56
CA THR A 36 -11.53 13.14 6.49
C THR A 36 -11.59 14.62 6.85
N HIS A 37 -11.88 14.96 8.12
CA HIS A 37 -11.86 16.35 8.59
C HIS A 37 -10.44 16.91 8.65
N ARG A 38 -9.43 16.09 8.99
CA ARG A 38 -8.03 16.51 8.93
C ARG A 38 -7.63 16.87 7.50
N ILE A 39 -7.95 16.04 6.52
CA ILE A 39 -7.66 16.32 5.10
C ILE A 39 -8.36 17.61 4.66
N ALA A 40 -9.65 17.75 4.98
CA ALA A 40 -10.43 18.93 4.66
C ALA A 40 -9.84 20.19 5.33
N TYR A 41 -9.45 20.09 6.60
CA TYR A 41 -8.82 21.19 7.32
C TYR A 41 -7.49 21.62 6.68
N LEU A 42 -6.62 20.66 6.30
CA LEU A 42 -5.35 20.98 5.62
C LEU A 42 -5.60 21.74 4.31
N ILE A 43 -6.60 21.34 3.53
CA ILE A 43 -6.98 22.05 2.29
C ILE A 43 -7.44 23.48 2.59
N GLU A 44 -8.28 23.67 3.60
CA GLU A 44 -8.71 25.03 4.03
C GLU A 44 -7.55 25.89 4.53
N GLN A 45 -6.52 25.29 5.11
CA GLN A 45 -5.28 26.00 5.49
C GLN A 45 -4.35 26.28 4.29
N GLY A 46 -4.78 25.98 3.07
CA GLY A 46 -4.05 26.28 1.84
C GLY A 46 -3.09 25.17 1.38
N VAL A 47 -3.12 23.98 1.98
CA VAL A 47 -2.35 22.83 1.49
C VAL A 47 -2.96 22.38 0.16
N SER A 48 -2.13 22.32 -0.88
CA SER A 48 -2.58 21.88 -2.20
C SER A 48 -3.07 20.42 -2.15
N PRO A 49 -4.23 20.09 -2.74
CA PRO A 49 -4.67 18.70 -2.88
C PRO A 49 -3.63 17.77 -3.54
N TYR A 50 -2.82 18.30 -4.45
CA TYR A 50 -1.72 17.55 -5.09
C TYR A 50 -0.60 17.14 -4.13
N SER A 51 -0.48 17.79 -2.98
CA SER A 51 0.50 17.48 -1.94
C SER A 51 -0.05 16.53 -0.87
N ILE A 52 -1.29 16.03 -1.04
CA ILE A 52 -1.94 15.16 -0.05
C ILE A 52 -1.98 13.73 -0.57
N LEU A 53 -1.38 12.83 0.20
CA LEU A 53 -1.49 11.38 0.01
C LEU A 53 -2.23 10.77 1.21
N ALA A 54 -3.35 10.12 0.97
CA ALA A 54 -4.08 9.34 1.97
C ALA A 54 -4.19 7.88 1.50
N VAL A 55 -3.70 6.96 2.31
CA VAL A 55 -3.63 5.55 1.95
C VAL A 55 -4.57 4.73 2.82
N THR A 56 -5.28 3.79 2.21
CA THR A 56 -6.20 2.88 2.87
C THR A 56 -5.92 1.43 2.46
N PHE A 57 -6.53 0.46 3.16
CA PHE A 57 -6.37 -0.95 2.82
C PHE A 57 -7.31 -1.42 1.70
N THR A 58 -8.46 -0.78 1.51
CA THR A 58 -9.45 -1.23 0.53
C THR A 58 -9.88 -0.10 -0.41
N ASN A 59 -10.20 -0.46 -1.65
CA ASN A 59 -10.72 0.48 -2.65
C ASN A 59 -12.04 1.11 -2.19
N LYS A 60 -12.88 0.34 -1.47
CA LYS A 60 -14.12 0.86 -0.88
C LYS A 60 -13.84 1.98 0.12
N ALA A 61 -12.89 1.76 1.05
CA ALA A 61 -12.51 2.78 2.03
C ALA A 61 -11.89 4.02 1.37
N ALA A 62 -11.07 3.84 0.35
CA ALA A 62 -10.49 4.95 -0.40
C ALA A 62 -11.57 5.80 -1.09
N LYS A 63 -12.52 5.14 -1.77
CA LYS A 63 -13.65 5.84 -2.40
C LYS A 63 -14.50 6.58 -1.36
N GLU A 64 -14.88 5.91 -0.27
CA GLU A 64 -15.69 6.52 0.79
C GLU A 64 -15.00 7.72 1.43
N MET A 65 -13.69 7.63 1.66
CA MET A 65 -12.89 8.75 2.18
C MET A 65 -12.89 9.92 1.21
N ARG A 66 -12.68 9.68 -0.08
CA ARG A 66 -12.72 10.72 -1.13
C ARG A 66 -14.07 11.41 -1.17
N ASP A 67 -15.16 10.62 -1.26
CA ASP A 67 -16.51 11.16 -1.32
C ASP A 67 -16.84 12.05 -0.10
N ARG A 68 -16.33 11.68 1.07
CA ARG A 68 -16.50 12.47 2.31
C ARG A 68 -15.69 13.75 2.31
N VAL A 69 -14.43 13.72 1.83
CA VAL A 69 -13.60 14.92 1.73
C VAL A 69 -14.22 15.89 0.72
N GLU A 70 -14.61 15.41 -0.45
CA GLU A 70 -15.22 16.25 -1.49
C GLU A 70 -16.56 16.88 -1.04
N LYS A 71 -17.30 16.21 -0.17
CA LYS A 71 -18.51 16.81 0.46
C LYS A 71 -18.18 17.98 1.39
N LEU A 72 -17.00 17.99 2.00
CA LEU A 72 -16.56 19.02 2.94
C LEU A 72 -15.96 20.25 2.24
N VAL A 73 -15.14 20.03 1.23
CA VAL A 73 -14.31 21.07 0.61
C VAL A 73 -14.51 21.24 -0.90
N GLY A 74 -15.44 20.49 -1.49
CA GLY A 74 -15.68 20.47 -2.92
C GLY A 74 -14.75 19.53 -3.69
N PRO A 75 -14.85 19.48 -5.02
CA PRO A 75 -14.01 18.63 -5.86
C PRO A 75 -12.51 18.91 -5.66
N CYS A 76 -11.73 17.86 -5.42
CA CYS A 76 -10.28 17.95 -5.17
C CYS A 76 -9.51 17.13 -6.22
N PRO A 77 -9.40 17.60 -7.47
CA PRO A 77 -8.64 16.91 -8.49
C PRO A 77 -7.16 16.82 -8.10
N GLY A 78 -6.52 15.69 -8.40
CA GLY A 78 -5.10 15.48 -8.12
C GLY A 78 -4.76 14.95 -6.75
N MET A 79 -5.67 14.95 -5.79
CA MET A 79 -5.46 14.35 -4.48
C MET A 79 -5.36 12.81 -4.58
N TRP A 80 -4.35 12.24 -3.93
CA TRP A 80 -4.12 10.81 -3.90
C TRP A 80 -4.79 10.16 -2.69
N ILE A 81 -6.06 9.73 -2.86
CA ILE A 81 -6.74 8.86 -1.90
C ILE A 81 -6.91 7.50 -2.54
N MET A 82 -6.14 6.52 -2.12
CA MET A 82 -6.08 5.21 -2.76
C MET A 82 -5.56 4.12 -1.81
N THR A 83 -5.49 2.88 -2.28
CA THR A 83 -4.85 1.79 -1.54
C THR A 83 -3.33 1.83 -1.69
N PHE A 84 -2.60 1.15 -0.78
CA PHE A 84 -1.14 0.97 -0.90
C PHE A 84 -0.76 0.38 -2.26
N HIS A 85 -1.46 -0.66 -2.71
CA HIS A 85 -1.20 -1.27 -4.01
C HIS A 85 -1.41 -0.30 -5.18
N ALA A 86 -2.48 0.48 -5.16
CA ALA A 86 -2.75 1.46 -6.21
C ALA A 86 -1.69 2.58 -6.21
N MET A 87 -1.26 3.04 -5.04
CA MET A 87 -0.18 4.02 -4.88
C MET A 87 1.13 3.48 -5.45
N SER A 88 1.54 2.27 -5.03
CA SER A 88 2.77 1.65 -5.49
C SER A 88 2.77 1.43 -7.00
N LEU A 89 1.64 0.96 -7.55
CA LEU A 89 1.50 0.79 -8.99
C LEU A 89 1.62 2.12 -9.74
N ARG A 90 1.03 3.19 -9.21
CA ARG A 90 1.12 4.52 -9.82
C ARG A 90 2.56 5.03 -9.82
N ILE A 91 3.27 4.90 -8.70
CA ILE A 91 4.70 5.26 -8.60
C ILE A 91 5.52 4.44 -9.60
N LEU A 92 5.30 3.11 -9.68
CA LEU A 92 5.98 2.26 -10.64
C LEU A 92 5.69 2.64 -12.09
N ARG A 93 4.45 3.04 -12.42
CA ARG A 93 4.11 3.51 -13.78
C ARG A 93 4.79 4.82 -14.16
N GLU A 94 5.05 5.69 -13.20
CA GLU A 94 5.76 6.94 -13.40
C GLU A 94 7.29 6.75 -13.45
N HIS A 95 7.82 5.76 -12.70
CA HIS A 95 9.26 5.53 -12.51
C HIS A 95 9.71 4.11 -12.88
N TYR A 96 9.03 3.47 -13.83
CA TYR A 96 9.30 2.07 -14.22
C TYR A 96 10.78 1.80 -14.57
N TYR A 97 11.44 2.76 -15.22
CA TYR A 97 12.82 2.66 -15.63
C TYR A 97 13.80 2.55 -14.42
N ALA A 98 13.51 3.25 -13.33
CA ALA A 98 14.33 3.18 -12.11
C ALA A 98 14.22 1.83 -11.41
N ALA A 99 13.13 1.10 -11.62
CA ALA A 99 12.92 -0.25 -11.11
C ALA A 99 13.36 -1.35 -12.12
N GLY A 100 13.98 -0.97 -13.25
CA GLY A 100 14.44 -1.91 -14.28
C GLY A 100 13.33 -2.55 -15.11
N TYR A 101 12.12 -1.96 -15.14
CA TYR A 101 11.00 -2.46 -15.92
C TYR A 101 10.82 -1.71 -17.24
N ASP A 102 10.15 -2.35 -18.20
CA ASP A 102 9.65 -1.72 -19.41
C ASP A 102 8.37 -0.92 -19.11
N LYS A 103 8.10 0.10 -19.91
CA LYS A 103 6.90 0.95 -19.80
C LYS A 103 5.60 0.14 -19.74
N ASN A 104 5.55 -0.97 -20.46
CA ASN A 104 4.36 -1.83 -20.60
C ASN A 104 4.41 -3.05 -19.69
N PHE A 105 5.11 -2.98 -18.54
CA PHE A 105 5.15 -4.10 -17.60
C PHE A 105 3.74 -4.52 -17.16
N VAL A 106 3.58 -5.82 -16.93
CA VAL A 106 2.33 -6.44 -16.48
C VAL A 106 2.39 -6.70 -14.98
N VAL A 107 1.29 -6.46 -14.30
CA VAL A 107 1.15 -6.77 -12.88
C VAL A 107 0.47 -8.14 -12.77
N TYR A 108 1.18 -9.10 -12.22
CA TYR A 108 0.63 -10.44 -11.97
C TYR A 108 -0.21 -10.47 -10.70
N ASP A 109 -1.36 -11.12 -10.79
CA ASP A 109 -2.14 -11.46 -9.61
C ASP A 109 -1.64 -12.77 -8.95
N THR A 110 -2.31 -13.20 -7.90
CA THR A 110 -1.93 -14.43 -7.18
C THR A 110 -2.17 -15.70 -8.00
N VAL A 111 -3.05 -15.67 -8.99
CA VAL A 111 -3.32 -16.80 -9.90
C VAL A 111 -2.21 -16.89 -10.93
N ASP A 112 -1.81 -15.76 -11.51
CA ASP A 112 -0.69 -15.65 -12.42
C ASP A 112 0.61 -16.16 -11.78
N GLN A 113 0.92 -15.70 -10.58
CA GLN A 113 2.10 -16.13 -9.82
C GLN A 113 2.12 -17.66 -9.61
N LYS A 114 0.99 -18.22 -9.16
CA LYS A 114 0.85 -19.67 -8.97
C LYS A 114 1.05 -20.45 -10.25
N THR A 115 0.53 -19.94 -11.36
CA THR A 115 0.63 -20.57 -12.68
C THR A 115 2.07 -20.60 -13.14
N ILE A 116 2.79 -19.47 -13.02
CA ILE A 116 4.21 -19.38 -13.39
C ILE A 116 5.05 -20.35 -12.58
N ILE A 117 4.90 -20.38 -11.25
CA ILE A 117 5.67 -21.28 -10.38
C ILE A 117 5.37 -22.75 -10.73
N LYS A 118 4.10 -23.10 -10.99
CA LYS A 118 3.76 -24.46 -11.43
C LYS A 118 4.42 -24.85 -12.77
N ASN A 119 4.46 -23.92 -13.72
CA ASN A 119 5.10 -24.16 -15.01
C ASN A 119 6.60 -24.38 -14.83
N ILE A 120 7.27 -23.55 -14.02
CA ILE A 120 8.71 -23.69 -13.72
C ILE A 120 8.99 -25.06 -13.05
N ILE A 121 8.19 -25.45 -12.05
CA ILE A 121 8.32 -26.76 -11.38
C ILE A 121 8.29 -27.90 -12.43
N LYS A 122 7.33 -27.83 -13.36
CA LYS A 122 7.17 -28.82 -14.43
C LYS A 122 8.33 -28.78 -15.42
N GLU A 123 8.71 -27.64 -15.92
CA GLU A 123 9.77 -27.45 -16.92
C GLU A 123 11.15 -27.87 -16.40
N GLN A 124 11.41 -27.57 -15.12
CA GLN A 124 12.68 -27.92 -14.46
C GLN A 124 12.68 -29.31 -13.83
N ASN A 125 11.59 -30.11 -14.01
CA ASN A 125 11.43 -31.43 -13.40
C ASN A 125 11.66 -31.46 -11.89
N ILE A 126 11.24 -30.42 -11.18
CA ILE A 126 11.35 -30.31 -9.72
C ILE A 126 10.32 -31.25 -9.07
N ASP A 127 10.72 -32.01 -8.06
CA ASP A 127 9.79 -32.85 -7.30
C ASP A 127 8.79 -31.98 -6.52
N SER A 128 7.56 -31.94 -7.01
CA SER A 128 6.47 -31.16 -6.41
C SER A 128 6.01 -31.66 -5.03
N LYS A 129 6.39 -32.89 -4.63
CA LYS A 129 6.15 -33.39 -3.28
C LYS A 129 7.16 -32.83 -2.29
N GLN A 130 8.41 -32.71 -2.70
CA GLN A 130 9.49 -32.11 -1.90
C GLN A 130 9.40 -30.59 -1.91
N PHE A 131 9.08 -29.99 -3.04
CA PHE A 131 8.97 -28.54 -3.23
C PHE A 131 7.58 -28.12 -3.73
N PRO A 132 6.56 -28.14 -2.86
CA PRO A 132 5.22 -27.72 -3.24
C PRO A 132 5.20 -26.25 -3.70
N GLN A 133 4.35 -25.93 -4.67
CA GLN A 133 4.20 -24.57 -5.20
C GLN A 133 3.95 -23.53 -4.12
N ALA A 134 3.15 -23.85 -3.10
CA ALA A 134 2.87 -22.93 -1.99
C ALA A 134 4.12 -22.63 -1.14
N TYR A 135 4.98 -23.62 -0.93
CA TYR A 135 6.25 -23.47 -0.21
C TYR A 135 7.21 -22.55 -0.99
N LEU A 136 7.38 -22.78 -2.29
CA LEU A 136 8.22 -21.92 -3.14
C LEU A 136 7.69 -20.48 -3.21
N SER A 137 6.37 -20.31 -3.34
CA SER A 137 5.76 -18.97 -3.30
C SER A 137 6.05 -18.23 -1.99
N ALA A 138 5.98 -18.93 -0.85
CA ALA A 138 6.24 -18.33 0.44
C ALA A 138 7.71 -17.90 0.60
N ILE A 139 8.65 -18.72 0.16
CA ILE A 139 10.08 -18.37 0.15
C ILE A 139 10.34 -17.14 -0.71
N ILE A 140 9.87 -17.15 -1.96
CA ILE A 140 10.06 -16.02 -2.89
C ILE A 140 9.49 -14.74 -2.30
N SER A 141 8.29 -14.78 -1.70
CA SER A 141 7.69 -13.61 -1.06
C SER A 141 8.54 -13.10 0.10
N LYS A 142 8.99 -14.01 0.97
CA LYS A 142 9.83 -13.67 2.12
C LYS A 142 11.15 -13.01 1.71
N GLU A 143 11.84 -13.57 0.72
CA GLU A 143 13.10 -13.01 0.24
C GLU A 143 12.91 -11.64 -0.42
N LYS A 144 11.85 -11.47 -1.21
CA LYS A 144 11.50 -10.15 -1.78
C LYS A 144 11.14 -9.11 -0.72
N GLU A 145 10.47 -9.50 0.36
CA GLU A 145 10.18 -8.60 1.49
C GLU A 145 11.46 -8.21 2.26
N ALA A 146 12.48 -9.07 2.24
CA ALA A 146 13.79 -8.81 2.83
C ALA A 146 14.75 -8.06 1.89
N ASP A 147 14.28 -7.65 0.71
CA ASP A 147 15.09 -7.02 -0.35
C ASP A 147 16.30 -7.87 -0.77
N SER A 148 16.16 -9.21 -0.66
CA SER A 148 17.17 -10.19 -1.05
C SER A 148 16.99 -10.54 -2.52
N ASP A 149 18.06 -10.47 -3.29
CA ASP A 149 18.08 -10.96 -4.67
C ASP A 149 18.41 -12.47 -4.73
N PRO A 150 18.20 -13.13 -5.88
CA PRO A 150 18.44 -14.57 -6.03
C PRO A 150 19.91 -14.97 -5.75
N GLU A 151 20.88 -14.12 -6.04
CA GLU A 151 22.31 -14.40 -5.83
C GLU A 151 22.65 -14.38 -4.33
N GLN A 152 22.16 -13.37 -3.61
CA GLN A 152 22.28 -13.29 -2.15
C GLN A 152 21.58 -14.46 -1.44
N PHE A 153 20.43 -14.90 -1.95
CA PHE A 153 19.74 -16.08 -1.41
C PHE A 153 20.60 -17.34 -1.55
N LEU A 154 21.24 -17.57 -2.71
CA LEU A 154 22.13 -18.70 -2.94
C LEU A 154 23.34 -18.67 -2.01
N GLU A 155 24.03 -17.54 -1.89
CA GLU A 155 25.18 -17.40 -0.99
C GLU A 155 24.82 -17.69 0.47
N ASN A 156 23.66 -17.23 0.94
CA ASN A 156 23.19 -17.48 2.30
C ASN A 156 22.78 -18.94 2.52
N SER A 157 22.26 -19.61 1.48
CA SER A 157 21.89 -21.01 1.53
C SER A 157 23.10 -21.93 1.63
N ASP A 158 24.20 -21.59 0.95
CA ASP A 158 25.46 -22.36 1.01
C ASP A 158 26.19 -22.22 2.37
N ARG A 159 25.91 -21.14 3.12
CA ARG A 159 26.48 -20.90 4.47
C ARG A 159 25.65 -21.54 5.59
N SER A 160 24.45 -22.00 5.33
CA SER A 160 23.63 -22.71 6.33
C SER A 160 24.21 -24.10 6.57
N PRO A 161 24.54 -24.51 7.81
CA PRO A 161 24.99 -25.87 8.09
C PRO A 161 23.90 -26.84 7.65
N LYS A 162 24.26 -27.81 6.81
CA LYS A 162 23.37 -28.93 6.46
C LYS A 162 23.01 -29.64 7.78
N ALA A 163 21.74 -29.47 8.23
CA ALA A 163 21.19 -30.22 9.35
C ALA A 163 20.85 -31.64 8.91
#